data_7b7d83af76cec432eef084a0c777a7f9
#
_entry.id   7b7d83af76cec432eef084a0c777a7f9
#
_cell.length_a   1.000
_cell.length_b   1.000
_cell.length_c   1.000
_cell.angle_alpha   90.00
_cell.angle_beta   90.00
_cell.angle_gamma   90.00
#
_symmetry.space_group_name_H-M   'P 1'
#
loop_
_entity.id
_entity.type
_entity.pdbx_description
1 polymer ?
#
loop_
_entity_poly.entity_id
_entity_poly.type
_entity_poly.pdbx_seq_one_letter_code
_entity_poly.pdbx_strand_id
1 'polypeptide(L)'
;LNVSISRESEKLKALYERKDKSGAKAGKLAAGYSEDFDLFKGAIFKKESGPGASDATRDELYFIEIMKAKISEMEGDFKRETALFTPEGGQVIVEALLNGSERVRLLVDTGASIVLISEDTALRLGIKSEDIRSDMKVMLADGSSKTAKPVILKSVKVGDAEVKDVRAAILNRGSISDADGLLGMSFLSNFIMKVDSAENKLILEKVL
;
A
#
# COMPACT_ATOMS: atom_id res chain seq x y z
N LEU A 1 -4.11 12.25 32.99
CA LEU A 1 -3.68 11.10 32.20
C LEU A 1 -4.85 10.13 31.92
N ASN A 2 -5.64 9.74 32.95
CA ASN A 2 -6.79 8.84 32.79
C ASN A 2 -7.86 9.36 31.83
N VAL A 3 -8.11 10.67 31.84
CA VAL A 3 -9.07 11.32 30.93
C VAL A 3 -8.62 11.26 29.47
N SER A 4 -7.30 11.33 29.21
CA SER A 4 -6.74 11.25 27.86
C SER A 4 -6.86 9.82 27.28
N ILE A 5 -6.55 8.81 28.09
CA ILE A 5 -6.63 7.37 27.70
C ILE A 5 -8.09 6.96 27.46
N SER A 6 -9.04 7.41 28.31
CA SER A 6 -10.48 7.15 28.13
C SER A 6 -11.01 7.78 26.83
N ARG A 7 -10.60 9.00 26.51
CA ARG A 7 -11.02 9.73 25.32
C ARG A 7 -10.47 9.10 24.02
N GLU A 8 -9.23 8.59 24.04
CA GLU A 8 -8.65 7.87 22.90
C GLU A 8 -9.25 6.47 22.72
N SER A 9 -9.61 5.79 23.82
CA SER A 9 -10.35 4.52 23.81
C SER A 9 -11.75 4.67 23.20
N GLU A 10 -12.46 5.74 23.52
CA GLU A 10 -13.77 6.04 22.90
C GLU A 10 -13.66 6.37 21.42
N LYS A 11 -12.63 7.09 21.00
CA LYS A 11 -12.36 7.35 19.58
C LYS A 11 -12.07 6.04 18.82
N LEU A 12 -11.27 5.15 19.41
CA LEU A 12 -10.94 3.85 18.85
C LEU A 12 -12.17 2.97 18.67
N LYS A 13 -13.08 2.96 19.68
CA LYS A 13 -14.35 2.23 19.65
C LYS A 13 -15.29 2.79 18.56
N ALA A 14 -15.40 4.10 18.45
CA ALA A 14 -16.18 4.76 17.41
C ALA A 14 -15.66 4.49 16.00
N LEU A 15 -14.36 4.22 15.85
CA LEU A 15 -13.71 3.80 14.62
C LEU A 15 -14.10 2.39 14.20
N TYR A 16 -14.09 1.46 15.13
CA TYR A 16 -14.50 0.08 14.89
C TYR A 16 -15.95 0.00 14.42
N GLU A 17 -16.85 0.76 15.07
CA GLU A 17 -18.26 0.82 14.71
C GLU A 17 -18.54 1.52 13.36
N ARG A 18 -17.62 2.38 12.90
CA ARG A 18 -17.70 3.04 11.59
C ARG A 18 -17.11 2.22 10.44
N LYS A 19 -16.22 1.26 10.72
CA LYS A 19 -15.61 0.34 9.72
C LYS A 19 -16.69 -0.41 8.93
N ASP A 20 -17.80 -0.76 9.57
CA ASP A 20 -18.91 -1.50 8.96
C ASP A 20 -19.78 -0.69 7.96
N LYS A 21 -19.60 0.60 7.83
CA LYS A 21 -20.56 1.45 7.10
C LYS A 21 -20.10 2.14 5.84
N SER A 22 -18.79 2.18 5.48
CA SER A 22 -18.41 2.77 4.18
C SER A 22 -16.94 2.56 3.76
N GLY A 23 -16.68 1.63 2.85
CA GLY A 23 -15.33 1.30 2.35
C GLY A 23 -14.58 2.44 1.64
N ALA A 24 -15.26 3.43 1.05
CA ALA A 24 -14.61 4.54 0.32
C ALA A 24 -14.15 5.70 1.24
N LYS A 25 -14.77 5.90 2.40
CA LYS A 25 -14.32 6.87 3.40
C LYS A 25 -13.26 6.31 4.36
N ALA A 26 -13.14 4.99 4.45
CA ALA A 26 -12.22 4.31 5.36
C ALA A 26 -10.74 4.59 5.03
N GLY A 27 -10.37 4.71 3.75
CA GLY A 27 -8.99 4.94 3.35
C GLY A 27 -8.40 6.28 3.83
N LYS A 28 -9.16 7.37 3.74
CA LYS A 28 -8.72 8.69 4.25
C LYS A 28 -8.71 8.77 5.78
N LEU A 29 -9.62 8.05 6.41
CA LEU A 29 -9.67 7.97 7.88
C LEU A 29 -8.51 7.12 8.42
N ALA A 30 -8.21 5.96 7.84
CA ALA A 30 -7.14 5.06 8.29
C ALA A 30 -5.75 5.72 8.27
N ALA A 31 -5.43 6.56 7.27
CA ALA A 31 -4.16 7.28 7.22
C ALA A 31 -3.99 8.26 8.40
N GLY A 32 -5.05 8.96 8.80
CA GLY A 32 -5.02 9.84 9.99
C GLY A 32 -4.90 9.08 11.31
N TYR A 33 -5.39 7.85 11.35
CA TYR A 33 -5.38 7.03 12.57
C TYR A 33 -4.10 6.24 12.78
N SER A 34 -3.32 6.00 11.73
CA SER A 34 -2.00 5.38 11.84
C SER A 34 -1.05 6.23 12.71
N GLU A 35 -1.07 7.56 12.55
CA GLU A 35 -0.24 8.47 13.35
C GLU A 35 -0.72 8.51 14.83
N ASP A 36 -2.03 8.59 15.07
CA ASP A 36 -2.61 8.53 16.41
C ASP A 36 -2.32 7.19 17.10
N PHE A 37 -2.29 6.10 16.34
CA PHE A 37 -2.00 4.76 16.83
C PHE A 37 -0.53 4.59 17.25
N ASP A 38 0.42 5.11 16.46
CA ASP A 38 1.84 5.09 16.81
C ASP A 38 2.15 5.96 18.04
N LEU A 39 1.48 7.11 18.17
CA LEU A 39 1.54 7.96 19.36
C LEU A 39 1.00 7.23 20.61
N PHE A 40 -0.07 6.47 20.45
CA PHE A 40 -0.69 5.70 21.53
C PHE A 40 0.19 4.53 21.98
N LYS A 41 0.81 3.80 21.03
CA LYS A 41 1.81 2.76 21.32
C LYS A 41 3.00 3.33 22.10
N GLY A 42 3.51 4.50 21.65
CA GLY A 42 4.60 5.18 22.34
C GLY A 42 4.24 5.61 23.76
N ALA A 43 2.99 5.99 24.03
CA ALA A 43 2.53 6.35 25.38
C ALA A 43 2.43 5.14 26.30
N ILE A 44 1.95 3.99 25.82
CA ILE A 44 1.89 2.72 26.55
C ILE A 44 3.32 2.25 26.90
N PHE A 45 4.22 2.25 25.91
CA PHE A 45 5.60 1.83 26.10
C PHE A 45 6.35 2.70 27.12
N LYS A 46 6.13 4.04 27.09
CA LYS A 46 6.69 4.95 28.09
C LYS A 46 6.17 4.67 29.50
N LYS A 47 4.92 4.27 29.66
CA LYS A 47 4.33 3.94 30.98
C LYS A 47 4.88 2.64 31.54
N GLU A 48 5.22 1.67 30.71
CA GLU A 48 5.81 0.40 31.14
C GLU A 48 7.31 0.49 31.48
N SER A 49 8.06 1.33 30.77
CA SER A 49 9.53 1.37 30.83
C SER A 49 10.06 2.65 31.46
N GLY A 50 9.19 3.60 31.80
CA GLY A 50 9.56 4.92 32.32
C GLY A 50 9.67 4.98 33.83
N PRO A 51 10.14 6.12 34.40
CA PRO A 51 10.12 6.38 35.83
C PRO A 51 8.69 6.27 36.38
N GLY A 52 8.45 5.40 37.34
CA GLY A 52 7.13 5.11 37.92
C GLY A 52 6.45 3.85 37.39
N ALA A 53 7.11 3.05 36.55
CA ALA A 53 6.57 1.76 36.07
C ALA A 53 6.34 0.76 37.22
N SER A 54 7.09 0.88 38.32
CA SER A 54 6.94 0.06 39.54
C SER A 54 5.71 0.40 40.37
N ASP A 55 5.07 1.56 40.13
CA ASP A 55 3.94 2.05 40.94
C ASP A 55 2.59 1.83 40.22
N ALA A 56 2.59 1.10 39.10
CA ALA A 56 1.37 0.78 38.37
C ALA A 56 0.47 -0.17 39.21
N THR A 57 -0.79 0.21 39.32
CA THR A 57 -1.79 -0.61 40.00
C THR A 57 -2.09 -1.88 39.18
N ARG A 58 -2.62 -2.91 39.84
CA ARG A 58 -3.03 -4.17 39.19
C ARG A 58 -4.03 -3.92 38.05
N ASP A 59 -4.94 -2.96 38.24
CA ASP A 59 -5.95 -2.61 37.25
C ASP A 59 -5.33 -1.89 36.04
N GLU A 60 -4.31 -1.08 36.26
CA GLU A 60 -3.56 -0.42 35.16
C GLU A 60 -2.76 -1.43 34.34
N LEU A 61 -2.11 -2.40 34.99
CA LEU A 61 -1.40 -3.47 34.30
C LEU A 61 -2.35 -4.35 33.47
N TYR A 62 -3.50 -4.71 34.03
CA TYR A 62 -4.54 -5.47 33.33
C TYR A 62 -5.09 -4.70 32.12
N PHE A 63 -5.32 -3.40 32.28
CA PHE A 63 -5.74 -2.54 31.16
C PHE A 63 -4.69 -2.48 30.07
N ILE A 64 -3.40 -2.34 30.42
CA ILE A 64 -2.28 -2.34 29.48
C ILE A 64 -2.23 -3.66 28.70
N GLU A 65 -2.41 -4.82 29.35
CA GLU A 65 -2.44 -6.12 28.67
C GLU A 65 -3.61 -6.25 27.68
N ILE A 66 -4.81 -5.82 28.06
CA ILE A 66 -5.96 -5.80 27.14
C ILE A 66 -5.67 -4.90 25.93
N MET A 67 -5.11 -3.73 26.19
CA MET A 67 -4.81 -2.78 25.11
C MET A 67 -3.72 -3.30 24.18
N LYS A 68 -2.70 -3.99 24.70
CA LYS A 68 -1.68 -4.67 23.89
C LYS A 68 -2.26 -5.76 23.01
N ALA A 69 -3.12 -6.62 23.59
CA ALA A 69 -3.80 -7.65 22.81
C ALA A 69 -4.64 -7.05 21.68
N LYS A 70 -5.36 -5.94 21.97
CA LYS A 70 -6.17 -5.24 20.99
C LYS A 70 -5.33 -4.55 19.91
N ILE A 71 -4.20 -3.96 20.29
CA ILE A 71 -3.23 -3.38 19.37
C ILE A 71 -2.66 -4.48 18.45
N SER A 72 -2.27 -5.63 19.00
CA SER A 72 -1.74 -6.75 18.22
C SER A 72 -2.78 -7.33 17.24
N GLU A 73 -4.04 -7.42 17.65
CA GLU A 73 -5.16 -7.80 16.77
C GLU A 73 -5.31 -6.79 15.61
N MET A 74 -5.28 -5.50 15.93
CA MET A 74 -5.37 -4.44 14.93
C MET A 74 -4.14 -4.38 14.01
N GLU A 75 -2.93 -4.64 14.52
CA GLU A 75 -1.71 -4.73 13.69
C GLU A 75 -1.77 -5.91 12.71
N GLY A 76 -2.40 -7.01 13.10
CA GLY A 76 -2.69 -8.14 12.21
C GLY A 76 -3.64 -7.75 11.06
N ASP A 77 -4.56 -6.82 11.33
CA ASP A 77 -5.49 -6.26 10.35
C ASP A 77 -4.83 -5.19 9.44
N PHE A 78 -3.78 -4.51 9.92
CA PHE A 78 -3.00 -3.51 9.18
C PHE A 78 -1.65 -4.07 8.77
N LYS A 79 -1.63 -4.96 7.78
CA LYS A 79 -0.36 -5.36 7.16
C LYS A 79 0.23 -4.16 6.43
N ARG A 80 1.16 -3.50 7.11
CA ARG A 80 1.97 -2.42 6.54
C ARG A 80 3.17 -3.03 5.83
N GLU A 81 3.18 -2.97 4.53
CA GLU A 81 4.29 -3.42 3.70
C GLU A 81 5.09 -2.22 3.24
N THR A 82 6.40 -2.32 3.29
CA THR A 82 7.29 -1.24 2.89
C THR A 82 8.18 -1.69 1.74
N ALA A 83 8.23 -0.90 0.68
CA ALA A 83 9.15 -1.07 -0.43
C ALA A 83 10.09 0.15 -0.53
N LEU A 84 11.35 -0.09 -0.79
CA LEU A 84 12.28 0.99 -1.14
C LEU A 84 11.99 1.46 -2.57
N PHE A 85 12.12 2.75 -2.83
CA PHE A 85 12.03 3.29 -4.16
C PHE A 85 13.29 4.07 -4.54
N THR A 86 13.54 4.18 -5.84
CA THR A 86 14.59 5.03 -6.38
C THR A 86 13.96 6.35 -6.81
N PRO A 87 14.38 7.49 -6.25
CA PRO A 87 13.92 8.80 -6.70
C PRO A 87 14.67 9.18 -7.98
N GLU A 88 13.98 9.19 -9.09
CA GLU A 88 14.53 9.65 -10.38
C GLU A 88 13.69 10.80 -10.91
N GLY A 89 14.27 12.00 -11.04
CA GLY A 89 13.56 13.15 -11.59
C GLY A 89 12.28 13.56 -10.83
N GLY A 90 12.19 13.28 -9.52
CA GLY A 90 10.98 13.48 -8.72
C GLY A 90 9.93 12.38 -8.85
N GLN A 91 10.24 11.32 -9.57
CA GLN A 91 9.38 10.15 -9.75
C GLN A 91 9.69 9.06 -8.72
N VAL A 92 8.68 8.26 -8.38
CA VAL A 92 8.80 7.13 -7.45
C VAL A 92 8.87 5.84 -8.28
N ILE A 93 10.06 5.25 -8.40
CA ILE A 93 10.26 4.00 -9.13
C ILE A 93 10.52 2.88 -8.13
N VAL A 94 9.72 1.82 -8.19
CA VAL A 94 9.83 0.64 -7.32
C VAL A 94 10.22 -0.60 -8.12
N GLU A 95 10.92 -1.52 -7.45
CA GLU A 95 11.12 -2.87 -7.97
C GLU A 95 9.85 -3.69 -7.70
N ALA A 96 9.32 -4.31 -8.73
CA ALA A 96 8.18 -5.21 -8.66
C ALA A 96 8.53 -6.60 -9.20
N LEU A 97 7.97 -7.64 -8.60
CA LEU A 97 8.04 -9.01 -9.10
C LEU A 97 6.72 -9.36 -9.77
N LEU A 98 6.76 -9.61 -11.07
CA LEU A 98 5.59 -9.99 -11.86
C LEU A 98 5.50 -11.51 -11.99
N ASN A 99 4.31 -12.06 -11.79
CA ASN A 99 3.99 -13.49 -11.90
C ASN A 99 4.95 -14.41 -11.09
N GLY A 100 5.59 -13.87 -10.05
CA GLY A 100 6.56 -14.59 -9.23
C GLY A 100 7.91 -14.89 -9.91
N SER A 101 8.16 -14.39 -11.11
CA SER A 101 9.35 -14.76 -11.90
C SER A 101 10.15 -13.58 -12.44
N GLU A 102 9.52 -12.49 -12.82
CA GLU A 102 10.19 -11.39 -13.53
C GLU A 102 10.28 -10.14 -12.67
N ARG A 103 11.50 -9.68 -12.38
CA ARG A 103 11.77 -8.41 -11.69
C ARG A 103 11.82 -7.27 -12.68
N VAL A 104 11.08 -6.22 -12.39
CA VAL A 104 10.94 -5.04 -13.24
C VAL A 104 10.92 -3.77 -12.41
N ARG A 105 11.29 -2.65 -13.02
CA ARG A 105 11.20 -1.32 -12.43
C ARG A 105 9.91 -0.66 -12.91
N LEU A 106 9.00 -0.37 -12.00
CA LEU A 106 7.73 0.27 -12.31
C LEU A 106 7.66 1.68 -11.70
N LEU A 107 7.26 2.64 -12.50
CA LEU A 107 6.91 3.98 -12.05
C LEU A 107 5.56 3.94 -11.34
N VAL A 108 5.49 4.41 -10.11
CA VAL A 108 4.23 4.54 -9.36
C VAL A 108 3.41 5.68 -9.94
N ASP A 109 2.26 5.35 -10.51
CA ASP A 109 1.39 6.31 -11.21
C ASP A 109 -0.08 6.14 -10.80
N THR A 110 -0.55 7.04 -9.93
CA THR A 110 -1.97 7.06 -9.50
C THR A 110 -2.92 7.57 -10.58
N GLY A 111 -2.41 8.18 -11.65
CA GLY A 111 -3.17 8.59 -12.84
C GLY A 111 -3.45 7.45 -13.82
N ALA A 112 -2.65 6.37 -13.74
CA ALA A 112 -2.86 5.19 -14.56
C ALA A 112 -3.93 4.27 -13.93
N SER A 113 -5.02 3.98 -14.68
CA SER A 113 -6.10 3.11 -14.18
C SER A 113 -5.68 1.65 -14.00
N ILE A 114 -4.71 1.18 -14.78
CA ILE A 114 -4.21 -0.19 -14.79
C ILE A 114 -2.68 -0.22 -14.81
N VAL A 115 -2.10 -1.36 -14.45
CA VAL A 115 -0.67 -1.59 -14.62
C VAL A 115 -0.34 -1.61 -16.11
N LEU A 116 0.73 -0.91 -16.51
CA LEU A 116 1.25 -0.94 -17.88
C LEU A 116 2.64 -1.58 -17.87
N ILE A 117 2.89 -2.50 -18.80
CA ILE A 117 4.19 -3.12 -19.00
C ILE A 117 4.66 -2.93 -20.43
N SER A 118 5.98 -2.90 -20.62
CA SER A 118 6.55 -2.86 -21.97
C SER A 118 6.40 -4.21 -22.67
N GLU A 119 6.46 -4.19 -24.00
CA GLU A 119 6.46 -5.41 -24.81
C GLU A 119 7.65 -6.31 -24.47
N ASP A 120 8.81 -5.75 -24.15
CA ASP A 120 9.99 -6.50 -23.73
C ASP A 120 9.75 -7.23 -22.40
N THR A 121 9.09 -6.58 -21.43
CA THR A 121 8.67 -7.20 -20.18
C THR A 121 7.67 -8.33 -20.43
N ALA A 122 6.71 -8.13 -21.30
CA ALA A 122 5.74 -9.17 -21.67
C ALA A 122 6.42 -10.40 -22.26
N LEU A 123 7.40 -10.20 -23.16
CA LEU A 123 8.17 -11.29 -23.75
C LEU A 123 8.97 -12.08 -22.70
N ARG A 124 9.60 -11.40 -21.73
CA ARG A 124 10.31 -12.08 -20.62
C ARG A 124 9.36 -12.89 -19.73
N LEU A 125 8.09 -12.45 -19.60
CA LEU A 125 7.02 -13.21 -18.93
C LEU A 125 6.45 -14.35 -19.77
N GLY A 126 6.93 -14.55 -21.01
CA GLY A 126 6.40 -15.54 -21.95
C GLY A 126 5.05 -15.15 -22.56
N ILE A 127 4.67 -13.88 -22.46
CA ILE A 127 3.43 -13.34 -23.02
C ILE A 127 3.74 -12.72 -24.38
N LYS A 128 3.17 -13.27 -25.43
CA LYS A 128 3.30 -12.72 -26.79
C LYS A 128 2.13 -11.82 -27.08
N SER A 129 2.41 -10.53 -27.31
CA SER A 129 1.37 -9.53 -27.60
C SER A 129 0.59 -9.83 -28.87
N GLU A 130 1.21 -10.50 -29.84
CA GLU A 130 0.60 -10.95 -31.09
C GLU A 130 -0.50 -12.02 -30.92
N ASP A 131 -0.43 -12.80 -29.84
CA ASP A 131 -1.43 -13.82 -29.51
C ASP A 131 -2.71 -13.22 -28.91
N ILE A 132 -2.65 -11.93 -28.49
CA ILE A 132 -3.77 -11.22 -27.90
C ILE A 132 -4.56 -10.50 -29.00
N ARG A 133 -5.74 -11.02 -29.31
CA ARG A 133 -6.58 -10.53 -30.43
C ARG A 133 -7.30 -9.21 -30.14
N SER A 134 -7.51 -8.88 -28.87
CA SER A 134 -8.20 -7.64 -28.48
C SER A 134 -7.22 -6.48 -28.31
N ASP A 135 -7.66 -5.31 -28.71
CA ASP A 135 -6.97 -4.03 -28.49
C ASP A 135 -7.75 -3.17 -27.51
N MET A 136 -7.04 -2.36 -26.74
CA MET A 136 -7.61 -1.32 -25.93
C MET A 136 -6.88 0.01 -26.19
N LYS A 137 -7.58 1.11 -25.98
CA LYS A 137 -6.97 2.44 -26.00
C LYS A 137 -6.58 2.84 -24.58
N VAL A 138 -5.34 3.26 -24.41
CA VAL A 138 -4.82 3.83 -23.18
C VAL A 138 -4.51 5.30 -23.44
N MET A 139 -5.07 6.18 -22.62
CA MET A 139 -4.74 7.61 -22.64
C MET A 139 -3.53 7.84 -21.74
N LEU A 140 -2.51 8.49 -22.26
CA LEU A 140 -1.31 8.87 -21.52
C LEU A 140 -1.48 10.25 -20.89
N ALA A 141 -0.61 10.59 -19.93
CA ALA A 141 -0.65 11.86 -19.20
C ALA A 141 -0.47 13.10 -20.10
N ASP A 142 0.17 12.95 -21.27
CA ASP A 142 0.32 13.99 -22.29
C ASP A 142 -0.94 14.20 -23.16
N GLY A 143 -2.03 13.47 -22.86
CA GLY A 143 -3.29 13.50 -23.62
C GLY A 143 -3.27 12.65 -24.89
N SER A 144 -2.16 12.02 -25.26
CA SER A 144 -2.09 11.11 -26.39
C SER A 144 -2.78 9.78 -26.09
N SER A 145 -3.35 9.15 -27.13
CA SER A 145 -3.90 7.79 -27.01
C SER A 145 -2.99 6.80 -27.71
N LYS A 146 -2.65 5.72 -27.03
CA LYS A 146 -1.91 4.58 -27.59
C LYS A 146 -2.77 3.32 -27.58
N THR A 147 -2.54 2.47 -28.57
CA THR A 147 -3.12 1.13 -28.59
C THR A 147 -2.26 0.23 -27.68
N ALA A 148 -2.91 -0.58 -26.85
CA ALA A 148 -2.29 -1.51 -25.95
C ALA A 148 -3.01 -2.87 -26.00
N LYS A 149 -2.35 -3.93 -25.59
CA LYS A 149 -2.93 -5.27 -25.50
C LYS A 149 -3.31 -5.58 -24.05
N PRO A 150 -4.60 -5.80 -23.74
CA PRO A 150 -5.03 -6.12 -22.36
C PRO A 150 -4.50 -7.49 -21.93
N VAL A 151 -4.07 -7.59 -20.66
CA VAL A 151 -3.58 -8.83 -20.07
C VAL A 151 -3.94 -8.87 -18.59
N ILE A 152 -4.05 -10.08 -18.03
CA ILE A 152 -4.12 -10.29 -16.59
C ILE A 152 -2.78 -10.86 -16.12
N LEU A 153 -2.10 -10.13 -15.24
CA LEU A 153 -0.93 -10.65 -14.54
C LEU A 153 -1.39 -11.54 -13.39
N LYS A 154 -0.83 -12.76 -13.28
CA LYS A 154 -1.17 -13.69 -12.19
C LYS A 154 -0.90 -13.09 -10.81
N SER A 155 0.20 -12.34 -10.69
CA SER A 155 0.50 -11.55 -9.49
C SER A 155 1.42 -10.38 -9.82
N VAL A 156 1.31 -9.33 -9.00
CA VAL A 156 2.26 -8.22 -8.91
C VAL A 156 2.63 -8.09 -7.44
N LYS A 157 3.93 -8.15 -7.15
CA LYS A 157 4.45 -8.01 -5.79
C LYS A 157 5.43 -6.84 -5.73
N VAL A 158 5.24 -5.93 -4.76
CA VAL A 158 6.11 -4.78 -4.46
C VAL A 158 6.48 -4.83 -2.98
N GLY A 159 7.76 -5.00 -2.65
CA GLY A 159 8.17 -5.40 -1.31
C GLY A 159 7.49 -6.71 -0.92
N ASP A 160 6.73 -6.73 0.17
CA ASP A 160 5.91 -7.88 0.56
C ASP A 160 4.42 -7.74 0.19
N ALA A 161 4.00 -6.57 -0.32
CA ALA A 161 2.66 -6.36 -0.82
C ALA A 161 2.42 -7.11 -2.14
N GLU A 162 1.51 -8.07 -2.15
CA GLU A 162 1.15 -8.86 -3.34
C GLU A 162 -0.35 -8.75 -3.64
N VAL A 163 -0.65 -8.54 -4.93
CA VAL A 163 -2.01 -8.59 -5.49
C VAL A 163 -2.03 -9.63 -6.61
N LYS A 164 -3.05 -10.49 -6.60
CA LYS A 164 -3.29 -11.50 -7.63
C LYS A 164 -4.28 -10.99 -8.68
N ASP A 165 -4.23 -11.59 -9.88
CA ASP A 165 -5.15 -11.33 -10.99
C ASP A 165 -5.25 -9.84 -11.36
N VAL A 166 -4.07 -9.20 -11.46
CA VAL A 166 -3.96 -7.76 -11.69
C VAL A 166 -4.22 -7.44 -13.17
N ARG A 167 -5.20 -6.56 -13.42
CA ARG A 167 -5.45 -6.04 -14.76
C ARG A 167 -4.29 -5.19 -15.22
N ALA A 168 -3.75 -5.50 -16.40
CA ALA A 168 -2.63 -4.80 -16.99
C ALA A 168 -2.83 -4.64 -18.51
N ALA A 169 -1.97 -3.85 -19.14
CA ALA A 169 -1.87 -3.80 -20.58
C ALA A 169 -0.41 -3.71 -21.04
N ILE A 170 -0.15 -4.26 -22.20
CA ILE A 170 1.15 -4.25 -22.87
C ILE A 170 1.17 -3.06 -23.83
N LEU A 171 2.13 -2.17 -23.65
CA LEU A 171 2.42 -1.06 -24.56
C LEU A 171 3.56 -1.42 -25.51
N ASN A 172 3.47 -0.93 -26.74
CA ASN A 172 4.54 -1.09 -27.72
C ASN A 172 5.85 -0.48 -27.21
N ARG A 173 6.97 -0.97 -27.75
CA ARG A 173 8.33 -0.49 -27.42
C ARG A 173 8.46 1.01 -27.50
N GLY A 174 9.23 1.60 -26.57
CA GLY A 174 9.50 3.04 -26.55
C GLY A 174 8.32 3.91 -26.09
N SER A 175 7.28 3.30 -25.53
CA SER A 175 6.13 4.05 -25.01
C SER A 175 6.31 4.53 -23.57
N ILE A 176 7.26 3.96 -22.86
CA ILE A 176 7.62 4.31 -21.46
C ILE A 176 9.12 4.57 -21.46
N SER A 177 9.54 5.73 -20.96
CA SER A 177 10.94 6.08 -20.71
C SER A 177 11.29 5.79 -19.27
N ASP A 178 12.54 5.41 -19.02
CA ASP A 178 13.18 5.29 -17.69
C ASP A 178 12.65 4.18 -16.75
N ALA A 179 11.59 3.44 -17.15
CA ALA A 179 11.04 2.31 -16.41
C ALA A 179 10.55 1.20 -17.34
N ASP A 180 10.37 -0.02 -16.82
CA ASP A 180 9.83 -1.16 -17.55
C ASP A 180 8.29 -1.08 -17.70
N GLY A 181 7.64 -0.16 -16.96
CA GLY A 181 6.21 -0.02 -16.94
C GLY A 181 5.71 1.01 -15.92
N LEU A 182 4.37 1.05 -15.76
CA LEU A 182 3.68 1.87 -14.77
C LEU A 182 2.95 0.98 -13.77
N LEU A 183 3.08 1.29 -12.48
CA LEU A 183 2.31 0.67 -11.40
C LEU A 183 1.04 1.49 -11.18
N GLY A 184 -0.06 1.08 -11.81
CA GLY A 184 -1.32 1.82 -11.82
C GLY A 184 -2.32 1.36 -10.75
N MET A 185 -3.51 1.95 -10.79
CA MET A 185 -4.57 1.78 -9.79
C MET A 185 -5.12 0.35 -9.70
N SER A 186 -4.99 -0.50 -10.74
CA SER A 186 -5.37 -1.92 -10.64
C SER A 186 -4.56 -2.68 -9.57
N PHE A 187 -3.39 -2.18 -9.19
CA PHE A 187 -2.60 -2.64 -8.05
C PHE A 187 -2.79 -1.70 -6.85
N LEU A 188 -2.56 -0.39 -7.03
CA LEU A 188 -2.48 0.59 -5.94
C LEU A 188 -3.77 0.73 -5.15
N SER A 189 -4.95 0.56 -5.77
CA SER A 189 -6.24 0.67 -5.09
C SER A 189 -6.51 -0.38 -4.01
N ASN A 190 -5.68 -1.44 -3.95
CA ASN A 190 -5.77 -2.44 -2.89
C ASN A 190 -5.09 -1.99 -1.59
N PHE A 191 -4.45 -0.81 -1.59
CA PHE A 191 -3.65 -0.31 -0.48
C PHE A 191 -3.96 1.15 -0.19
N ILE A 192 -3.78 1.53 1.06
CA ILE A 192 -3.52 2.92 1.43
C ILE A 192 -2.04 3.16 1.17
N MET A 193 -1.74 4.14 0.32
CA MET A 193 -0.39 4.42 -0.10
C MET A 193 0.14 5.69 0.57
N LYS A 194 1.35 5.61 1.14
CA LYS A 194 2.11 6.76 1.66
C LYS A 194 3.52 6.74 1.08
N VAL A 195 3.98 7.89 0.61
CA VAL A 195 5.36 8.07 0.13
C VAL A 195 6.14 8.82 1.20
N ASP A 196 7.17 8.18 1.73
CA ASP A 196 8.15 8.79 2.61
C ASP A 196 9.39 9.17 1.79
N SER A 197 9.46 10.41 1.37
CA SER A 197 10.57 10.91 0.55
C SER A 197 11.88 11.09 1.34
N ALA A 198 11.81 11.20 2.66
CA ALA A 198 13.01 11.32 3.49
C ALA A 198 13.76 9.99 3.60
N GLU A 199 13.01 8.90 3.69
CA GLU A 199 13.54 7.54 3.82
C GLU A 199 13.52 6.76 2.50
N ASN A 200 13.03 7.36 1.40
CA ASN A 200 12.80 6.71 0.11
C ASN A 200 11.98 5.42 0.24
N LYS A 201 10.90 5.49 1.00
CA LYS A 201 10.02 4.34 1.28
C LYS A 201 8.63 4.57 0.71
N LEU A 202 8.13 3.59 -0.02
CA LEU A 202 6.73 3.44 -0.37
C LEU A 202 6.08 2.52 0.67
N ILE A 203 5.14 3.05 1.42
CA ILE A 203 4.40 2.31 2.43
C ILE A 203 3.05 1.93 1.83
N LEU A 204 2.73 0.65 1.87
CA LEU A 204 1.50 0.06 1.35
C LEU A 204 0.76 -0.64 2.49
N GLU A 205 -0.35 -0.08 2.92
CA GLU A 205 -1.21 -0.65 3.97
C GLU A 205 -2.42 -1.30 3.30
N LYS A 206 -2.61 -2.61 3.52
CA LYS A 206 -3.70 -3.33 2.87
C LYS A 206 -5.05 -2.82 3.37
N VAL A 207 -5.94 -2.49 2.45
CA VAL A 207 -7.35 -2.21 2.75
C VAL A 207 -8.06 -3.56 2.89
N LEU A 208 -8.52 -3.87 4.09
CA LEU A 208 -9.30 -5.09 4.40
C LEU A 208 -10.78 -4.89 4.08
#